data_58509ffe9f18264dcd3e0b6c08b554bb
#
_entry.id   58509ffe9f18264dcd3e0b6c08b554bb
#
_cell.length_a   1.000
_cell.length_b   1.000
_cell.length_c   1.000
_cell.angle_alpha   90.00
_cell.angle_beta   90.00
_cell.angle_gamma   90.00
#
_symmetry.space_group_name_H-M   'P 1'
#
loop_
_entity.id
_entity.type
_entity.pdbx_description
1 polymer ?
#
loop_
_entity_poly.entity_id
_entity_poly.type
_entity_poly.pdbx_seq_one_letter_code
_entity_poly.pdbx_strand_id
1 'polypeptide(L)'
;MANLKEIRNRIVSVSSTMQITSAMKMVSAAKLKKAQDAITSMRPYASTLNNLIRNLSSSLESDMNSPFISVREKRSILLVTITSNRGLCGAFNSNVIKKTRHLILEEFSNQKVSLITIGKKGSEILGKKEKIISTHDDIFDDLNYKKANEISKQIVHSFERELYDEVILVYNRFKNAATQIVETETFLPIEENLDEKSLKSPDYIFEPNQSKIVNELLPKALSIKLFKALRDSFASEHGARMTAMHKATDNATELRDQLKLTYNKARQ
;
A
#
# COMPACT_ATOMS: atom_id res chain seq x y z
N MET A 1 17.69 -3.53 -46.80
CA MET A 1 16.64 -2.47 -46.93
C MET A 1 15.41 -2.95 -46.17
N ALA A 2 14.87 -2.16 -45.24
CA ALA A 2 13.67 -2.54 -44.53
C ALA A 2 12.51 -2.68 -45.52
N ASN A 3 11.78 -3.80 -45.46
CA ASN A 3 10.66 -4.07 -46.34
C ASN A 3 9.53 -3.08 -46.01
N LEU A 4 9.04 -2.34 -46.99
CA LEU A 4 7.92 -1.39 -46.86
C LEU A 4 6.71 -2.00 -46.14
N LYS A 5 6.43 -3.27 -46.39
CA LYS A 5 5.38 -4.04 -45.70
C LYS A 5 5.65 -4.17 -44.18
N GLU A 6 6.90 -4.38 -43.82
CA GLU A 6 7.31 -4.47 -42.40
C GLU A 6 7.13 -3.13 -41.66
N ILE A 7 7.59 -2.02 -42.30
CA ILE A 7 7.42 -0.69 -41.71
C ILE A 7 5.93 -0.36 -41.53
N ARG A 8 5.11 -0.67 -42.53
CA ARG A 8 3.65 -0.48 -42.43
C ARG A 8 3.03 -1.29 -41.28
N ASN A 9 3.41 -2.54 -41.14
CA ASN A 9 2.94 -3.38 -40.05
C ASN A 9 3.36 -2.81 -38.68
N ARG A 10 4.58 -2.30 -38.53
CA ARG A 10 5.07 -1.62 -37.33
C ARG A 10 4.26 -0.37 -37.00
N ILE A 11 3.93 0.46 -38.02
CA ILE A 11 3.08 1.65 -37.82
C ILE A 11 1.71 1.25 -37.29
N VAL A 12 1.09 0.20 -37.81
CA VAL A 12 -0.21 -0.30 -37.31
C VAL A 12 -0.09 -0.79 -35.86
N SER A 13 0.93 -1.59 -35.53
CA SER A 13 1.14 -2.10 -34.17
C SER A 13 1.37 -0.98 -33.16
N VAL A 14 2.21 0.00 -33.50
CA VAL A 14 2.49 1.15 -32.61
C VAL A 14 1.24 2.03 -32.47
N SER A 15 0.45 2.23 -33.53
CA SER A 15 -0.82 2.96 -33.42
C SER A 15 -1.83 2.26 -32.54
N SER A 16 -1.92 0.94 -32.59
CA SER A 16 -2.77 0.15 -31.68
C SER A 16 -2.28 0.25 -30.22
N THR A 17 -0.96 0.17 -29.99
CA THR A 17 -0.37 0.35 -28.66
C THR A 17 -0.69 1.74 -28.09
N MET A 18 -0.57 2.79 -28.88
CA MET A 18 -0.92 4.16 -28.52
C MET A 18 -2.39 4.27 -28.08
N GLN A 19 -3.32 3.65 -28.80
CA GLN A 19 -4.74 3.65 -28.46
C GLN A 19 -5.00 2.90 -27.14
N ILE A 20 -4.38 1.73 -26.96
CA ILE A 20 -4.51 0.91 -25.75
C ILE A 20 -3.97 1.66 -24.53
N THR A 21 -2.77 2.23 -24.62
CA THR A 21 -2.15 2.98 -23.50
C THR A 21 -2.95 4.23 -23.15
N SER A 22 -3.49 4.94 -24.16
CA SER A 22 -4.39 6.07 -23.95
C SER A 22 -5.67 5.67 -23.22
N ALA A 23 -6.31 4.56 -23.60
CA ALA A 23 -7.48 4.03 -22.90
C ALA A 23 -7.14 3.63 -21.45
N MET A 24 -6.00 2.94 -21.23
CA MET A 24 -5.54 2.58 -19.88
C MET A 24 -5.24 3.79 -19.00
N LYS A 25 -4.71 4.88 -19.58
CA LYS A 25 -4.53 6.17 -18.88
C LYS A 25 -5.87 6.70 -18.38
N MET A 26 -6.90 6.74 -19.23
CA MET A 26 -8.23 7.25 -18.88
C MET A 26 -8.89 6.41 -17.78
N VAL A 27 -8.85 5.09 -17.89
CA VAL A 27 -9.38 4.18 -16.86
C VAL A 27 -8.64 4.37 -15.53
N SER A 28 -7.31 4.52 -15.56
CA SER A 28 -6.51 4.74 -14.35
C SER A 28 -6.83 6.10 -13.72
N ALA A 29 -7.05 7.14 -14.50
CA ALA A 29 -7.45 8.46 -14.00
C ALA A 29 -8.82 8.42 -13.31
N ALA A 30 -9.80 7.71 -13.88
CA ALA A 30 -11.12 7.54 -13.28
C ALA A 30 -11.05 6.79 -11.95
N LYS A 31 -10.26 5.69 -11.89
CA LYS A 31 -10.04 4.93 -10.65
C LYS A 31 -9.28 5.73 -9.60
N LEU A 32 -8.28 6.51 -10.01
CA LEU A 32 -7.55 7.42 -9.12
C LEU A 32 -8.49 8.45 -8.49
N LYS A 33 -9.35 9.08 -9.28
CA LYS A 33 -10.33 10.07 -8.77
C LYS A 33 -11.22 9.43 -7.70
N LYS A 34 -11.81 8.26 -7.99
CA LYS A 34 -12.63 7.52 -7.03
C LYS A 34 -11.86 7.18 -5.75
N ALA A 35 -10.59 6.79 -5.88
CA ALA A 35 -9.74 6.47 -4.73
C ALA A 35 -9.44 7.72 -3.88
N GLN A 36 -9.15 8.86 -4.50
CA GLN A 36 -8.92 10.13 -3.81
C GLN A 36 -10.17 10.61 -3.04
N ASP A 37 -11.33 10.53 -3.66
CA ASP A 37 -12.59 10.91 -3.01
C ASP A 37 -12.85 10.03 -1.78
N ALA A 38 -12.59 8.72 -1.88
CA ALA A 38 -12.71 7.77 -0.78
C ALA A 38 -11.70 8.03 0.36
N ILE A 39 -10.45 8.40 0.05
CA ILE A 39 -9.44 8.77 1.07
C ILE A 39 -9.87 10.06 1.78
N THR A 40 -10.32 11.06 1.03
CA THR A 40 -10.74 12.35 1.58
C THR A 40 -11.93 12.19 2.53
N SER A 41 -12.91 11.37 2.18
CA SER A 41 -14.07 11.10 3.05
C SER A 41 -13.71 10.31 4.32
N MET A 42 -12.65 9.49 4.29
CA MET A 42 -12.22 8.69 5.44
C MET A 42 -11.33 9.48 6.42
N ARG A 43 -10.61 10.52 5.95
CA ARG A 43 -9.65 11.29 6.77
C ARG A 43 -10.21 11.81 8.10
N PRO A 44 -11.40 12.46 8.15
CA PRO A 44 -11.94 12.98 9.41
C PRO A 44 -12.11 11.88 10.45
N TYR A 45 -12.70 10.75 10.04
CA TYR A 45 -12.92 9.62 10.95
C TYR A 45 -11.60 9.02 11.47
N ALA A 46 -10.65 8.76 10.58
CA ALA A 46 -9.34 8.22 10.96
C ALA A 46 -8.57 9.18 11.89
N SER A 47 -8.64 10.50 11.62
CA SER A 47 -8.02 11.52 12.46
C SER A 47 -8.64 11.58 13.85
N THR A 48 -9.96 11.59 13.94
CA THR A 48 -10.68 11.60 15.24
C THR A 48 -10.36 10.35 16.05
N LEU A 49 -10.37 9.18 15.41
CA LEU A 49 -10.05 7.93 16.08
C LEU A 49 -8.60 7.88 16.60
N ASN A 50 -7.64 8.33 15.80
CA ASN A 50 -6.25 8.42 16.23
C ASN A 50 -6.09 9.38 17.42
N ASN A 51 -6.78 10.52 17.42
CA ASN A 51 -6.75 11.46 18.53
C ASN A 51 -7.36 10.84 19.81
N LEU A 52 -8.48 10.12 19.69
CA LEU A 52 -9.08 9.41 20.81
C LEU A 52 -8.12 8.37 21.40
N ILE A 53 -7.47 7.57 20.57
CA ILE A 53 -6.51 6.55 21.02
C ILE A 53 -5.32 7.20 21.71
N ARG A 54 -4.76 8.26 21.14
CA ARG A 54 -3.65 9.01 21.78
C ARG A 54 -4.03 9.51 23.16
N ASN A 55 -5.22 10.11 23.31
CA ASN A 55 -5.71 10.62 24.58
C ASN A 55 -5.99 9.50 25.58
N LEU A 56 -6.44 8.33 25.10
CA LEU A 56 -6.68 7.15 25.94
C LEU A 56 -5.36 6.47 26.35
N SER A 57 -4.39 6.37 25.45
CA SER A 57 -3.08 5.76 25.75
C SER A 57 -2.35 6.52 26.85
N SER A 58 -2.36 7.86 26.82
CA SER A 58 -1.73 8.69 27.85
C SER A 58 -2.36 8.55 29.25
N SER A 59 -3.61 8.13 29.33
CA SER A 59 -4.32 7.88 30.60
C SER A 59 -4.20 6.42 31.08
N LEU A 60 -3.59 5.52 30.27
CA LEU A 60 -3.45 4.09 30.58
C LEU A 60 -2.12 3.72 31.23
N GLU A 61 -1.20 4.68 31.41
CA GLU A 61 0.18 4.45 31.86
C GLU A 61 0.33 3.76 33.22
N SER A 62 -0.72 3.60 34.00
CA SER A 62 -0.58 3.07 35.38
C SER A 62 -1.09 1.65 35.60
N ASP A 63 -2.02 1.08 34.79
CA ASP A 63 -2.71 -0.15 35.23
C ASP A 63 -3.03 -1.21 34.16
N MET A 64 -2.69 -1.04 32.88
CA MET A 64 -3.11 -1.99 31.84
C MET A 64 -1.94 -2.59 31.04
N ASN A 65 -1.63 -3.85 31.31
CA ASN A 65 -0.85 -4.73 30.42
C ASN A 65 -1.65 -5.03 29.13
N SER A 66 -1.85 -4.01 28.27
CA SER A 66 -2.44 -4.28 26.96
C SER A 66 -1.39 -4.94 26.07
N PRO A 67 -1.65 -6.13 25.50
CA PRO A 67 -0.70 -6.81 24.63
C PRO A 67 -0.33 -5.99 23.38
N PHE A 68 -1.14 -4.98 23.02
CA PHE A 68 -0.93 -4.13 21.84
C PHE A 68 0.08 -3.00 22.03
N ILE A 69 0.43 -2.67 23.27
CA ILE A 69 1.33 -1.55 23.63
C ILE A 69 2.67 -2.08 24.14
N SER A 70 2.72 -3.32 24.66
CA SER A 70 3.93 -3.88 25.23
C SER A 70 5.03 -4.06 24.17
N VAL A 71 6.16 -3.35 24.35
CA VAL A 71 7.36 -3.53 23.54
C VAL A 71 8.08 -4.80 24.01
N ARG A 72 8.27 -5.75 23.09
CA ARG A 72 8.97 -7.02 23.33
C ARG A 72 10.34 -7.00 22.64
N GLU A 73 11.22 -7.90 23.03
CA GLU A 73 12.47 -8.13 22.31
C GLU A 73 12.15 -8.63 20.89
N LYS A 74 12.65 -7.95 19.85
CA LYS A 74 12.33 -8.22 18.44
C LYS A 74 13.03 -9.50 17.96
N ARG A 75 12.40 -10.66 18.12
CA ARG A 75 12.89 -11.96 17.64
C ARG A 75 12.17 -12.44 16.39
N SER A 76 10.87 -12.19 16.33
CA SER A 76 10.01 -12.62 15.23
C SER A 76 9.25 -11.43 14.64
N ILE A 77 9.49 -11.12 13.36
CA ILE A 77 8.93 -9.95 12.66
C ILE A 77 7.93 -10.42 11.60
N LEU A 78 6.80 -9.77 11.53
CA LEU A 78 5.82 -9.94 10.45
C LEU A 78 5.82 -8.70 9.55
N LEU A 79 6.20 -8.87 8.28
CA LEU A 79 6.09 -7.81 7.28
C LEU A 79 4.81 -8.01 6.46
N VAL A 80 3.98 -6.99 6.41
CA VAL A 80 2.77 -6.95 5.57
C VAL A 80 3.08 -6.08 4.36
N THR A 81 3.31 -6.73 3.22
CA THR A 81 3.74 -6.05 1.98
C THR A 81 2.55 -5.83 1.06
N ILE A 82 2.27 -4.57 0.73
CA ILE A 82 1.12 -4.18 -0.10
C ILE A 82 1.60 -3.80 -1.50
N THR A 83 1.20 -4.60 -2.50
CA THR A 83 1.50 -4.40 -3.93
C THR A 83 0.22 -4.44 -4.76
N SER A 84 0.33 -4.27 -6.08
CA SER A 84 -0.82 -4.39 -6.98
C SER A 84 -1.01 -5.80 -7.52
N ASN A 85 -2.21 -6.07 -8.04
CA ASN A 85 -2.49 -7.31 -8.78
C ASN A 85 -1.98 -7.24 -10.22
N ARG A 86 -1.89 -6.04 -10.81
CA ARG A 86 -1.55 -5.84 -12.21
C ARG A 86 -0.29 -5.00 -12.35
N GLY A 87 0.51 -5.29 -13.38
CA GLY A 87 1.69 -4.51 -13.75
C GLY A 87 1.37 -3.19 -14.46
N LEU A 88 2.35 -2.69 -15.20
CA LEU A 88 2.28 -1.44 -15.97
C LEU A 88 2.03 -0.18 -15.12
N CYS A 89 2.43 -0.20 -13.87
CA CYS A 89 2.35 0.91 -12.91
C CYS A 89 3.74 1.50 -12.59
N GLY A 90 4.64 1.52 -13.56
CA GLY A 90 6.00 2.02 -13.37
C GLY A 90 6.77 1.27 -12.28
N ALA A 91 7.45 2.01 -11.42
CA ALA A 91 8.25 1.46 -10.32
C ALA A 91 7.44 1.12 -9.04
N PHE A 92 6.13 1.26 -9.05
CA PHE A 92 5.25 1.08 -7.89
C PHE A 92 5.52 -0.23 -7.13
N ASN A 93 5.43 -1.38 -7.84
CA ASN A 93 5.66 -2.70 -7.21
C ASN A 93 7.14 -2.93 -6.88
N SER A 94 8.03 -2.58 -7.80
CA SER A 94 9.46 -2.83 -7.62
C SER A 94 10.04 -2.07 -6.42
N ASN A 95 9.58 -0.86 -6.15
CA ASN A 95 10.04 -0.07 -5.01
C ASN A 95 9.63 -0.71 -3.67
N VAL A 96 8.37 -1.14 -3.53
CA VAL A 96 7.90 -1.84 -2.33
C VAL A 96 8.67 -3.15 -2.13
N ILE A 97 8.81 -3.95 -3.19
CA ILE A 97 9.52 -5.23 -3.12
C ILE A 97 11.00 -5.03 -2.75
N LYS A 98 11.66 -4.02 -3.30
CA LYS A 98 13.04 -3.66 -2.94
C LYS A 98 13.14 -3.26 -1.47
N LYS A 99 12.23 -2.39 -0.99
CA LYS A 99 12.22 -1.98 0.43
C LYS A 99 11.96 -3.17 1.35
N THR A 100 11.01 -4.05 1.02
CA THR A 100 10.75 -5.28 1.79
C THR A 100 12.00 -6.16 1.87
N ARG A 101 12.71 -6.37 0.76
CA ARG A 101 13.96 -7.15 0.75
C ARG A 101 15.06 -6.48 1.55
N HIS A 102 15.20 -5.16 1.46
CA HIS A 102 16.16 -4.41 2.26
C HIS A 102 15.89 -4.58 3.76
N LEU A 103 14.63 -4.50 4.20
CA LEU A 103 14.24 -4.77 5.58
C LEU A 103 14.66 -6.19 6.02
N ILE A 104 14.39 -7.20 5.19
CA ILE A 104 14.73 -8.60 5.52
C ILE A 104 16.24 -8.82 5.61
N LEU A 105 17.01 -8.28 4.66
CA LEU A 105 18.42 -8.60 4.51
C LEU A 105 19.33 -7.73 5.38
N GLU A 106 18.93 -6.52 5.68
CA GLU A 106 19.77 -5.52 6.36
C GLU A 106 19.24 -5.18 7.75
N GLU A 107 17.98 -4.74 7.86
CA GLU A 107 17.43 -4.27 9.14
C GLU A 107 17.07 -5.45 10.08
N PHE A 108 16.54 -6.55 9.54
CA PHE A 108 16.08 -7.71 10.31
C PHE A 108 16.87 -8.98 9.99
N SER A 109 18.16 -8.85 9.65
CA SER A 109 19.02 -9.99 9.26
C SER A 109 19.18 -11.04 10.35
N ASN A 110 19.07 -10.67 11.63
CA ASN A 110 19.21 -11.56 12.78
C ASN A 110 17.86 -12.06 13.34
N GLN A 111 16.74 -11.61 12.79
CA GLN A 111 15.40 -11.95 13.24
C GLN A 111 14.73 -12.96 12.30
N LYS A 112 13.75 -13.66 12.84
CA LYS A 112 12.90 -14.54 12.04
C LYS A 112 11.82 -13.69 11.35
N VAL A 113 11.98 -13.47 10.04
CA VAL A 113 11.02 -12.69 9.27
C VAL A 113 10.01 -13.60 8.58
N SER A 114 8.74 -13.23 8.64
CA SER A 114 7.65 -13.85 7.90
C SER A 114 6.86 -12.78 7.14
N LEU A 115 6.24 -13.16 6.03
CA LEU A 115 5.53 -12.23 5.15
C LEU A 115 4.05 -12.55 5.06
N ILE A 116 3.24 -11.50 5.08
CA ILE A 116 1.90 -11.49 4.50
C ILE A 116 1.98 -10.59 3.26
N THR A 117 1.50 -11.08 2.13
CA THR A 117 1.45 -10.31 0.89
C THR A 117 0.03 -9.97 0.53
N ILE A 118 -0.20 -8.69 0.26
CA ILE A 118 -1.47 -8.17 -0.24
C ILE A 118 -1.21 -7.69 -1.66
N GLY A 119 -1.78 -8.42 -2.64
CA GLY A 119 -1.56 -8.18 -4.06
C GLY A 119 -0.58 -9.15 -4.73
N LYS A 120 -1.01 -9.61 -5.89
CA LYS A 120 -0.40 -10.71 -6.64
C LYS A 120 1.07 -10.49 -7.02
N LYS A 121 1.47 -9.24 -7.32
CA LYS A 121 2.86 -8.97 -7.75
C LYS A 121 3.88 -9.14 -6.63
N GLY A 122 3.49 -8.88 -5.38
CA GLY A 122 4.31 -9.18 -4.21
C GLY A 122 4.46 -10.69 -4.01
N SER A 123 3.33 -11.42 -4.03
CA SER A 123 3.31 -12.88 -3.87
C SER A 123 4.17 -13.59 -4.92
N GLU A 124 4.04 -13.22 -6.20
CA GLU A 124 4.77 -13.82 -7.32
C GLU A 124 6.30 -13.66 -7.20
N ILE A 125 6.77 -12.53 -6.67
CA ILE A 125 8.19 -12.18 -6.66
C ILE A 125 8.85 -12.53 -5.32
N LEU A 126 8.21 -12.23 -4.19
CA LEU A 126 8.74 -12.50 -2.87
C LEU A 126 8.65 -14.01 -2.51
N GLY A 127 7.57 -14.67 -2.90
CA GLY A 127 7.35 -16.09 -2.60
C GLY A 127 8.36 -17.05 -3.21
N LYS A 128 9.23 -16.58 -4.12
CA LYS A 128 10.33 -17.39 -4.66
C LYS A 128 11.49 -17.60 -3.69
N LYS A 129 11.65 -16.71 -2.71
CA LYS A 129 12.81 -16.71 -1.79
C LYS A 129 12.41 -16.59 -0.33
N GLU A 130 11.27 -15.96 -0.05
CA GLU A 130 10.85 -15.59 1.30
C GLU A 130 9.68 -16.46 1.78
N LYS A 131 9.57 -16.64 3.08
CA LYS A 131 8.46 -17.38 3.69
C LYS A 131 7.20 -16.51 3.74
N ILE A 132 6.26 -16.76 2.82
CA ILE A 132 4.92 -16.16 2.86
C ILE A 132 3.99 -17.06 3.67
N ILE A 133 3.29 -16.46 4.63
CA ILE A 133 2.34 -17.17 5.50
C ILE A 133 0.94 -17.11 4.89
N SER A 134 0.56 -15.95 4.37
CA SER A 134 -0.76 -15.70 3.79
C SER A 134 -0.66 -14.73 2.61
N THR A 135 -1.55 -14.92 1.63
CA THR A 135 -1.68 -14.07 0.44
C THR A 135 -3.12 -13.58 0.35
N HIS A 136 -3.30 -12.29 0.07
CA HIS A 136 -4.61 -11.65 -0.09
C HIS A 136 -4.66 -10.89 -1.41
N ASP A 137 -4.85 -11.63 -2.51
CA ASP A 137 -4.82 -11.07 -3.86
C ASP A 137 -6.17 -10.51 -4.30
N ASP A 138 -7.27 -11.00 -3.73
CA ASP A 138 -8.66 -10.67 -4.09
C ASP A 138 -9.18 -9.35 -3.48
N ILE A 139 -8.44 -8.76 -2.54
CA ILE A 139 -8.89 -7.58 -1.80
C ILE A 139 -9.11 -6.36 -2.71
N PHE A 140 -8.31 -6.23 -3.79
CA PHE A 140 -8.38 -5.10 -4.71
C PHE A 140 -9.49 -5.21 -5.77
N ASP A 141 -10.17 -6.35 -5.85
CA ASP A 141 -11.33 -6.51 -6.73
C ASP A 141 -12.55 -5.76 -6.16
N ASP A 142 -12.69 -5.78 -4.83
CA ASP A 142 -13.66 -4.99 -4.08
C ASP A 142 -13.04 -4.55 -2.74
N LEU A 143 -12.36 -3.38 -2.76
CA LEU A 143 -11.67 -2.84 -1.59
C LEU A 143 -12.67 -2.19 -0.64
N ASN A 144 -13.13 -2.95 0.35
CA ASN A 144 -14.04 -2.51 1.39
C ASN A 144 -13.45 -2.72 2.80
N TYR A 145 -14.05 -2.05 3.79
CA TYR A 145 -13.62 -2.13 5.18
C TYR A 145 -13.74 -3.55 5.77
N LYS A 146 -14.77 -4.32 5.38
CA LYS A 146 -15.00 -5.66 5.91
C LYS A 146 -13.83 -6.59 5.63
N LYS A 147 -13.37 -6.66 4.39
CA LYS A 147 -12.19 -7.46 3.99
C LYS A 147 -10.91 -7.00 4.69
N ALA A 148 -10.68 -5.69 4.79
CA ALA A 148 -9.53 -5.14 5.50
C ALA A 148 -9.57 -5.49 7.00
N ASN A 149 -10.74 -5.45 7.63
CA ASN A 149 -10.95 -5.82 9.03
C ASN A 149 -10.69 -7.32 9.27
N GLU A 150 -11.07 -8.21 8.34
CA GLU A 150 -10.79 -9.64 8.43
C GLU A 150 -9.27 -9.90 8.42
N ILE A 151 -8.52 -9.26 7.53
CA ILE A 151 -7.05 -9.36 7.50
C ILE A 151 -6.44 -8.77 8.77
N SER A 152 -6.90 -7.60 9.21
CA SER A 152 -6.44 -6.97 10.44
C SER A 152 -6.64 -7.87 11.65
N LYS A 153 -7.80 -8.51 11.78
CA LYS A 153 -8.09 -9.46 12.87
C LYS A 153 -7.14 -10.66 12.86
N GLN A 154 -6.81 -11.20 11.69
CA GLN A 154 -5.84 -12.30 11.59
C GLN A 154 -4.45 -11.88 12.08
N ILE A 155 -4.01 -10.67 11.71
CA ILE A 155 -2.72 -10.11 12.14
C ILE A 155 -2.72 -9.88 13.65
N VAL A 156 -3.76 -9.22 14.17
CA VAL A 156 -3.94 -8.94 15.60
C VAL A 156 -3.94 -10.23 16.41
N HIS A 157 -4.72 -11.22 16.01
CA HIS A 157 -4.78 -12.51 16.70
C HIS A 157 -3.43 -13.23 16.70
N SER A 158 -2.65 -13.15 15.63
CA SER A 158 -1.30 -13.73 15.56
C SER A 158 -0.34 -13.01 16.52
N PHE A 159 -0.48 -11.70 16.68
CA PHE A 159 0.31 -10.90 17.61
C PHE A 159 -0.07 -11.18 19.08
N GLU A 160 -1.36 -11.28 19.41
CA GLU A 160 -1.86 -11.65 20.74
C GLU A 160 -1.35 -13.04 21.19
N ARG A 161 -1.21 -13.96 20.24
CA ARG A 161 -0.64 -15.31 20.48
C ARG A 161 0.89 -15.32 20.54
N GLU A 162 1.52 -14.17 20.56
CA GLU A 162 2.99 -14.01 20.63
C GLU A 162 3.77 -14.73 19.53
N LEU A 163 3.12 -14.91 18.35
CA LEU A 163 3.81 -15.48 17.18
C LEU A 163 4.78 -14.48 16.55
N TYR A 164 4.53 -13.19 16.77
CA TYR A 164 5.33 -12.07 16.29
C TYR A 164 5.46 -11.01 17.36
N ASP A 165 6.65 -10.40 17.44
CA ASP A 165 6.98 -9.35 18.39
C ASP A 165 6.77 -7.96 17.78
N GLU A 166 6.83 -7.87 16.44
CA GLU A 166 6.58 -6.64 15.69
C GLU A 166 5.88 -6.96 14.36
N VAL A 167 4.96 -6.09 13.97
CA VAL A 167 4.26 -6.14 12.67
C VAL A 167 4.47 -4.81 11.96
N ILE A 168 4.96 -4.87 10.72
CA ILE A 168 5.31 -3.69 9.93
C ILE A 168 4.57 -3.72 8.59
N LEU A 169 3.91 -2.60 8.24
CA LEU A 169 3.32 -2.39 6.92
C LEU A 169 4.34 -1.77 5.97
N VAL A 170 4.47 -2.34 4.77
CA VAL A 170 5.31 -1.79 3.69
C VAL A 170 4.42 -1.51 2.49
N TYR A 171 4.22 -0.24 2.17
CA TYR A 171 3.28 0.18 1.13
C TYR A 171 3.68 1.50 0.48
N ASN A 172 3.00 1.90 -0.59
CA ASN A 172 3.17 3.22 -1.19
C ASN A 172 2.12 4.18 -0.66
N ARG A 173 2.54 5.20 0.09
CA ARG A 173 1.69 6.32 0.50
C ARG A 173 1.46 7.25 -0.69
N PHE A 174 0.21 7.65 -0.87
CA PHE A 174 -0.18 8.57 -1.92
C PHE A 174 0.17 10.02 -1.56
N LYS A 175 1.07 10.64 -2.31
CA LYS A 175 1.37 12.08 -2.24
C LYS A 175 0.63 12.85 -3.34
N ASN A 176 0.85 12.45 -4.58
CA ASN A 176 0.16 12.95 -5.78
C ASN A 176 0.25 11.91 -6.90
N ALA A 177 -0.38 12.18 -8.05
CA ALA A 177 -0.40 11.25 -9.17
C ALA A 177 0.99 10.90 -9.72
N ALA A 178 1.96 11.82 -9.63
CA ALA A 178 3.31 11.62 -10.15
C ALA A 178 4.27 11.02 -9.13
N THR A 179 4.03 11.24 -7.82
CA THR A 179 4.96 10.87 -6.76
C THR A 179 4.27 9.97 -5.73
N GLN A 180 4.80 8.78 -5.54
CA GLN A 180 4.44 7.84 -4.49
C GLN A 180 5.64 7.68 -3.55
N ILE A 181 5.40 7.58 -2.25
CA ILE A 181 6.43 7.41 -1.24
C ILE A 181 6.29 6.03 -0.65
N VAL A 182 7.36 5.22 -0.77
CA VAL A 182 7.39 3.92 -0.07
C VAL A 182 7.50 4.21 1.42
N GLU A 183 6.52 3.75 2.16
CA GLU A 183 6.41 3.94 3.61
C GLU A 183 6.56 2.60 4.31
N THR A 184 7.27 2.64 5.42
CA THR A 184 7.42 1.55 6.38
C THR A 184 6.81 2.04 7.68
N GLU A 185 5.71 1.44 8.10
CA GLU A 185 4.93 1.90 9.26
C GLU A 185 4.74 0.75 10.23
N THR A 186 5.16 0.93 11.49
CA THR A 186 4.90 -0.05 12.55
C THR A 186 3.40 -0.16 12.77
N PHE A 187 2.87 -1.35 12.60
CA PHE A 187 1.47 -1.67 12.81
C PHE A 187 1.20 -2.09 14.24
N LEU A 188 2.03 -2.97 14.76
CA LEU A 188 2.06 -3.44 16.14
C LEU A 188 3.53 -3.62 16.59
N PRO A 189 3.87 -3.31 17.85
CA PRO A 189 3.03 -2.67 18.86
C PRO A 189 2.62 -1.25 18.47
N ILE A 190 1.59 -0.72 19.12
CA ILE A 190 1.18 0.68 18.91
C ILE A 190 2.21 1.56 19.62
N GLU A 191 2.94 2.36 18.82
CA GLU A 191 3.94 3.29 19.36
C GLU A 191 3.24 4.42 20.15
N GLU A 192 3.71 4.62 21.37
CA GLU A 192 3.39 5.80 22.15
C GLU A 192 4.14 6.99 21.54
N ASN A 193 3.43 7.86 20.84
CA ASN A 193 4.01 9.13 20.45
C ASN A 193 4.09 10.05 21.67
N LEU A 194 5.25 10.10 22.29
CA LEU A 194 5.64 11.00 23.38
C LEU A 194 5.81 12.46 22.89
N ASP A 195 4.97 12.93 21.97
CA ASP A 195 4.96 14.35 21.65
C ASP A 195 4.44 15.15 22.85
N GLU A 196 5.36 15.70 23.63
CA GLU A 196 5.21 16.45 24.88
C GLU A 196 4.26 17.67 24.84
N LYS A 197 3.62 17.96 23.71
CA LYS A 197 2.82 19.17 23.50
C LYS A 197 1.31 19.02 23.66
N SER A 198 0.81 17.86 24.01
CA SER A 198 -0.63 17.66 24.24
C SER A 198 -0.97 17.67 25.74
N LEU A 199 -0.62 18.77 26.43
CA LEU A 199 -0.81 18.97 27.88
C LEU A 199 -2.26 19.25 28.31
N LYS A 200 -3.25 18.95 27.51
CA LYS A 200 -4.66 18.97 27.93
C LYS A 200 -5.34 17.71 27.44
N SER A 201 -5.15 16.61 28.19
CA SER A 201 -6.06 15.48 28.03
C SER A 201 -7.43 15.93 28.52
N PRO A 202 -8.47 15.92 27.66
CA PRO A 202 -9.81 16.16 28.12
C PRO A 202 -10.19 15.06 29.12
N ASP A 203 -10.81 15.44 30.25
CA ASP A 203 -11.38 14.48 31.18
C ASP A 203 -12.54 13.76 30.51
N TYR A 204 -12.29 12.50 30.10
CA TYR A 204 -13.33 11.65 29.54
C TYR A 204 -14.08 10.91 30.64
N ILE A 205 -15.39 10.87 30.54
CA ILE A 205 -16.24 9.99 31.34
C ILE A 205 -16.37 8.67 30.58
N PHE A 206 -15.94 7.56 31.19
CA PHE A 206 -15.94 6.24 30.55
C PHE A 206 -17.17 5.42 31.01
N GLU A 207 -18.00 4.99 30.08
CA GLU A 207 -19.12 4.08 30.31
C GLU A 207 -19.01 2.85 29.39
N PRO A 208 -18.97 1.61 29.90
CA PRO A 208 -19.07 1.21 31.32
C PRO A 208 -17.73 1.32 32.08
N ASN A 209 -16.58 1.21 31.43
CA ASN A 209 -15.25 1.40 32.01
C ASN A 209 -14.21 1.59 30.88
N GLN A 210 -13.08 2.19 31.22
CA GLN A 210 -11.98 2.52 30.31
C GLN A 210 -11.41 1.28 29.62
N SER A 211 -11.13 0.19 30.36
CA SER A 211 -10.54 -1.04 29.84
C SER A 211 -11.37 -1.65 28.72
N LYS A 212 -12.68 -1.72 28.90
CA LYS A 212 -13.58 -2.30 27.87
C LYS A 212 -13.59 -1.45 26.60
N ILE A 213 -13.64 -0.12 26.76
CA ILE A 213 -13.63 0.81 25.62
C ILE A 213 -12.31 0.68 24.84
N VAL A 214 -11.17 0.65 25.53
CA VAL A 214 -9.86 0.51 24.90
C VAL A 214 -9.74 -0.82 24.16
N ASN A 215 -10.13 -1.93 24.77
CA ASN A 215 -10.09 -3.27 24.16
C ASN A 215 -10.99 -3.38 22.91
N GLU A 216 -12.04 -2.57 22.80
CA GLU A 216 -12.88 -2.51 21.61
C GLU A 216 -12.35 -1.52 20.55
N LEU A 217 -11.78 -0.38 20.97
CA LEU A 217 -11.31 0.66 20.07
C LEU A 217 -9.96 0.33 19.40
N LEU A 218 -9.02 -0.27 20.13
CA LEU A 218 -7.70 -0.59 19.57
C LEU A 218 -7.77 -1.51 18.35
N PRO A 219 -8.50 -2.65 18.35
CA PRO A 219 -8.65 -3.46 17.15
C PRO A 219 -9.33 -2.73 15.99
N LYS A 220 -10.32 -1.86 16.30
CA LYS A 220 -10.99 -1.03 15.27
C LYS A 220 -10.01 -0.04 14.64
N ALA A 221 -9.17 0.58 15.47
CA ALA A 221 -8.15 1.52 14.98
C ALA A 221 -7.11 0.85 14.10
N LEU A 222 -6.62 -0.32 14.50
CA LEU A 222 -5.72 -1.12 13.68
C LEU A 222 -6.36 -1.49 12.34
N SER A 223 -7.63 -1.90 12.35
CA SER A 223 -8.36 -2.20 11.10
C SER A 223 -8.48 -0.97 10.19
N ILE A 224 -8.68 0.21 10.75
CA ILE A 224 -8.72 1.47 10.01
C ILE A 224 -7.34 1.87 9.52
N LYS A 225 -6.29 1.66 10.32
CA LYS A 225 -4.90 1.89 9.92
C LYS A 225 -4.51 1.04 8.71
N LEU A 226 -4.84 -0.26 8.73
CA LEU A 226 -4.64 -1.14 7.58
C LEU A 226 -5.47 -0.71 6.37
N PHE A 227 -6.75 -0.39 6.58
CA PHE A 227 -7.63 0.05 5.50
C PHE A 227 -7.15 1.36 4.85
N LYS A 228 -6.63 2.31 5.64
CA LYS A 228 -5.99 3.52 5.14
C LYS A 228 -4.78 3.19 4.28
N ALA A 229 -3.87 2.33 4.74
CA ALA A 229 -2.69 1.91 3.98
C ALA A 229 -3.07 1.25 2.65
N LEU A 230 -4.11 0.41 2.63
CA LEU A 230 -4.65 -0.20 1.41
C LEU A 230 -5.24 0.84 0.45
N ARG A 231 -5.98 1.83 0.95
CA ARG A 231 -6.55 2.93 0.14
C ARG A 231 -5.46 3.82 -0.43
N ASP A 232 -4.45 4.17 0.36
CA ASP A 232 -3.30 4.94 -0.08
C ASP A 232 -2.51 4.20 -1.16
N SER A 233 -2.27 2.89 -0.97
CA SER A 233 -1.61 2.05 -1.95
C SER A 233 -2.41 1.93 -3.25
N PHE A 234 -3.73 1.78 -3.17
CA PHE A 234 -4.61 1.71 -4.33
C PHE A 234 -4.61 3.02 -5.14
N ALA A 235 -4.67 4.18 -4.48
CA ALA A 235 -4.56 5.47 -5.15
C ALA A 235 -3.17 5.66 -5.78
N SER A 236 -2.12 5.28 -5.08
CA SER A 236 -0.74 5.31 -5.55
C SER A 236 -0.54 4.44 -6.79
N GLU A 237 -1.09 3.23 -6.82
CA GLU A 237 -1.07 2.32 -7.98
C GLU A 237 -1.67 2.96 -9.21
N HIS A 238 -2.89 3.54 -9.07
CA HIS A 238 -3.59 4.12 -10.20
C HIS A 238 -2.94 5.44 -10.66
N GLY A 239 -2.37 6.23 -9.75
CA GLY A 239 -1.55 7.40 -10.09
C GLY A 239 -0.30 7.02 -10.88
N ALA A 240 0.45 6.04 -10.38
CA ALA A 240 1.65 5.53 -11.07
C ALA A 240 1.33 4.94 -12.44
N ARG A 241 0.23 4.17 -12.55
CA ARG A 241 -0.22 3.60 -13.84
C ARG A 241 -0.65 4.68 -14.80
N MET A 242 -1.40 5.69 -14.38
CA MET A 242 -1.81 6.82 -15.22
C MET A 242 -0.58 7.53 -15.78
N THR A 243 0.42 7.82 -14.96
CA THR A 243 1.66 8.49 -15.38
C THR A 243 2.49 7.61 -16.32
N ALA A 244 2.61 6.31 -16.04
CA ALA A 244 3.32 5.36 -16.88
C ALA A 244 2.66 5.22 -18.26
N MET A 245 1.32 5.14 -18.30
CA MET A 245 0.57 5.04 -19.56
C MET A 245 0.60 6.35 -20.36
N HIS A 246 0.66 7.50 -19.69
CA HIS A 246 0.86 8.78 -20.38
C HIS A 246 2.20 8.80 -21.13
N LYS A 247 3.30 8.49 -20.43
CA LYS A 247 4.62 8.40 -21.05
C LYS A 247 4.68 7.36 -22.18
N ALA A 248 4.03 6.20 -21.99
CA ALA A 248 3.96 5.17 -23.02
C ALA A 248 3.19 5.63 -24.26
N THR A 249 2.11 6.40 -24.10
CA THR A 249 1.34 6.97 -25.21
C THR A 249 2.16 8.01 -25.97
N ASP A 250 2.88 8.88 -25.26
CA ASP A 250 3.73 9.91 -25.87
C ASP A 250 4.87 9.26 -26.68
N ASN A 251 5.58 8.28 -26.07
CA ASN A 251 6.63 7.54 -26.78
C ASN A 251 6.10 6.79 -28.00
N ALA A 252 4.91 6.18 -27.91
CA ALA A 252 4.29 5.50 -29.05
C ALA A 252 3.91 6.48 -30.17
N THR A 253 3.47 7.68 -29.80
CA THR A 253 3.15 8.74 -30.78
C THR A 253 4.40 9.18 -31.55
N GLU A 254 5.48 9.46 -30.82
CA GLU A 254 6.76 9.86 -31.42
C GLU A 254 7.32 8.75 -32.32
N LEU A 255 7.34 7.50 -31.84
CA LEU A 255 7.81 6.37 -32.65
C LEU A 255 6.97 6.16 -33.92
N ARG A 256 5.64 6.30 -33.83
CA ARG A 256 4.75 6.23 -35.01
C ARG A 256 5.11 7.29 -36.04
N ASP A 257 5.37 8.51 -35.61
CA ASP A 257 5.66 9.62 -36.51
C ASP A 257 7.04 9.47 -37.17
N GLN A 258 8.05 8.98 -36.43
CA GLN A 258 9.34 8.59 -36.99
C GLN A 258 9.23 7.45 -38.03
N LEU A 259 8.42 6.42 -37.73
CA LEU A 259 8.17 5.33 -38.67
C LEU A 259 7.46 5.81 -39.94
N LYS A 260 6.53 6.77 -39.86
CA LYS A 260 5.89 7.37 -41.03
C LYS A 260 6.89 8.11 -41.91
N LEU A 261 7.81 8.87 -41.30
CA LEU A 261 8.89 9.54 -42.06
C LEU A 261 9.79 8.52 -42.76
N THR A 262 10.19 7.46 -42.06
CA THR A 262 11.01 6.38 -42.65
C THR A 262 10.28 5.66 -43.79
N TYR A 263 8.99 5.39 -43.60
CA TYR A 263 8.14 4.79 -44.66
C TYR A 263 8.09 5.66 -45.90
N ASN A 264 7.88 6.97 -45.75
CA ASN A 264 7.83 7.90 -46.89
C ASN A 264 9.17 7.99 -47.61
N LYS A 265 10.31 8.05 -46.88
CA LYS A 265 11.65 8.02 -47.47
C LYS A 265 11.92 6.73 -48.22
N ALA A 266 11.55 5.57 -47.66
CA ALA A 266 11.73 4.27 -48.33
C ALA A 266 10.81 4.06 -49.54
N ARG A 267 9.67 4.76 -49.59
CA ARG A 267 8.75 4.74 -50.74
C ARG A 267 9.27 5.58 -51.91
N GLN A 268 9.91 6.73 -51.63
CA GLN A 268 10.58 7.57 -52.65
C GLN A 268 11.82 6.86 -53.23
#